data_d3e9c19f6f19248c4a839e6227d5bbe8
#
_entry.id   d3e9c19f6f19248c4a839e6227d5bbe8
#
_cell.length_a   1.000
_cell.length_b   1.000
_cell.length_c   1.000
_cell.angle_alpha   90.00
_cell.angle_beta   90.00
_cell.angle_gamma   90.00
#
_symmetry.space_group_name_H-M   'P 1'
#
loop_
_entity.id
_entity.type
_entity.pdbx_description
1 polymer ?
#
loop_
_entity_poly.entity_id
_entity_poly.type
_entity_poly.pdbx_seq_one_letter_code
_entity_poly.pdbx_strand_id
1 'polypeptide(L)'
;VARKANNWSGVNVTRYQNQEMDKVLDQLATEMNPDKQTELFRQVNRISVTDVVEIPLVHRNLVSAAAKSLTGYKPSTWSSDVWDIGDWRRA
;
A
#
# COMPACT_ATOMS: atom_id res chain seq x y z
N VAL A 1 4.68 -15.03 -5.50
CA VAL A 1 3.60 -15.82 -4.91
C VAL A 1 4.16 -16.69 -3.79
N ALA A 2 3.48 -16.72 -2.63
CA ALA A 2 3.87 -17.57 -1.50
C ALA A 2 3.75 -19.07 -1.87
N ARG A 3 4.84 -19.82 -1.66
CA ARG A 3 4.96 -21.26 -1.99
C ARG A 3 5.79 -21.96 -0.91
N LYS A 4 5.69 -23.30 -0.83
CA LYS A 4 6.54 -24.10 0.05
C LYS A 4 8.03 -23.86 -0.20
N ALA A 5 8.43 -23.66 -1.46
CA ALA A 5 9.82 -23.42 -1.86
C ALA A 5 10.40 -22.10 -1.33
N ASN A 6 9.58 -21.12 -0.95
CA ASN A 6 9.99 -19.84 -0.36
C ASN A 6 9.46 -19.65 1.07
N ASN A 7 9.20 -20.76 1.77
CA ASN A 7 8.65 -20.75 3.14
C ASN A 7 7.36 -19.94 3.29
N TRP A 8 6.52 -19.94 2.26
CA TRP A 8 5.27 -19.17 2.20
C TRP A 8 5.47 -17.65 2.32
N SER A 9 6.68 -17.18 2.03
CA SER A 9 7.00 -15.75 2.04
C SER A 9 6.40 -15.03 0.83
N GLY A 10 5.84 -13.85 1.06
CA GLY A 10 5.29 -12.98 0.03
C GLY A 10 3.95 -12.35 0.44
N VAL A 11 3.70 -11.16 -0.07
CA VAL A 11 2.48 -10.37 0.21
C VAL A 11 1.38 -10.53 -0.84
N ASN A 12 1.63 -11.28 -1.93
CA ASN A 12 0.63 -11.55 -2.97
C ASN A 12 -0.36 -12.62 -2.49
N VAL A 13 -1.31 -12.22 -1.68
CA VAL A 13 -2.34 -13.09 -1.09
C VAL A 13 -3.35 -13.60 -2.11
N THR A 14 -3.60 -12.84 -3.17
CA THR A 14 -4.52 -13.22 -4.27
C THR A 14 -3.91 -14.24 -5.21
N ARG A 15 -2.60 -14.47 -5.14
CA ARG A 15 -1.80 -15.30 -6.07
C ARG A 15 -1.92 -14.86 -7.53
N TYR A 16 -2.28 -13.60 -7.74
CA TYR A 16 -2.38 -13.03 -9.06
C TYR A 16 -1.04 -13.09 -9.81
N GLN A 17 -1.09 -13.48 -11.08
CA GLN A 17 0.05 -13.55 -11.98
C GLN A 17 -0.41 -13.11 -13.37
N ASN A 18 0.22 -12.08 -13.91
CA ASN A 18 -0.07 -11.58 -15.25
C ASN A 18 1.22 -11.01 -15.85
N GLN A 19 1.68 -11.60 -16.95
CA GLN A 19 2.93 -11.18 -17.62
C GLN A 19 2.85 -9.77 -18.19
N GLU A 20 1.68 -9.30 -18.59
CA GLU A 20 1.49 -7.94 -19.07
C GLU A 20 1.66 -6.94 -17.91
N MET A 21 1.06 -7.24 -16.77
CA MET A 21 1.24 -6.46 -15.54
C MET A 21 2.72 -6.38 -15.15
N ASP A 22 3.42 -7.51 -15.14
CA ASP A 22 4.84 -7.57 -14.77
C ASP A 22 5.68 -6.69 -15.69
N LYS A 23 5.45 -6.72 -17.01
CA LYS A 23 6.14 -5.84 -17.97
C LYS A 23 5.89 -4.36 -17.72
N VAL A 24 4.65 -3.97 -17.44
CA VAL A 24 4.31 -2.56 -17.15
C VAL A 24 4.96 -2.11 -15.84
N LEU A 25 5.00 -2.96 -14.82
CA LEU A 25 5.68 -2.67 -13.55
C LEU A 25 7.19 -2.54 -13.71
N ASP A 26 7.82 -3.38 -14.53
CA ASP A 26 9.27 -3.28 -14.84
C ASP A 26 9.60 -1.96 -15.55
N GLN A 27 8.75 -1.54 -16.49
CA GLN A 27 8.90 -0.24 -17.14
C GLN A 27 8.71 0.92 -16.15
N LEU A 28 7.70 0.83 -15.29
CA LEU A 28 7.42 1.84 -14.27
C LEU A 28 8.60 2.00 -13.28
N ALA A 29 9.25 0.89 -12.91
CA ALA A 29 10.38 0.90 -11.98
C ALA A 29 11.60 1.65 -12.52
N THR A 30 11.73 1.79 -13.84
CA THR A 30 12.89 2.44 -14.51
C THR A 30 12.55 3.78 -15.15
N GLU A 31 11.26 4.15 -15.28
CA GLU A 31 10.84 5.38 -15.93
C GLU A 31 11.06 6.59 -15.00
N MET A 32 11.73 7.62 -15.51
CA MET A 32 12.02 8.86 -14.79
C MET A 32 11.10 10.03 -15.19
N ASN A 33 10.39 9.91 -16.31
CA ASN A 33 9.50 10.96 -16.78
C ASN A 33 8.14 10.87 -16.07
N PRO A 34 7.69 11.93 -15.34
CA PRO A 34 6.44 11.91 -14.57
C PRO A 34 5.18 11.65 -15.40
N ASP A 35 5.14 12.18 -16.63
CA ASP A 35 3.97 12.01 -17.49
C ASP A 35 3.85 10.54 -17.96
N LYS A 36 4.98 9.95 -18.32
CA LYS A 36 5.02 8.52 -18.68
C LYS A 36 4.75 7.62 -17.47
N GLN A 37 5.26 7.95 -16.28
CA GLN A 37 4.91 7.23 -15.06
C GLN A 37 3.40 7.25 -14.82
N THR A 38 2.76 8.41 -14.98
CA THR A 38 1.31 8.54 -14.83
C THR A 38 0.55 7.63 -15.80
N GLU A 39 0.99 7.55 -17.03
CA GLU A 39 0.37 6.66 -18.04
C GLU A 39 0.57 5.17 -17.69
N LEU A 40 1.76 4.79 -17.26
CA LEU A 40 2.03 3.43 -16.81
C LEU A 40 1.19 3.06 -15.58
N PHE A 41 1.02 3.96 -14.61
CA PHE A 41 0.12 3.75 -13.47
C PHE A 41 -1.33 3.55 -13.91
N ARG A 42 -1.80 4.30 -14.91
CA ARG A 42 -3.15 4.10 -15.49
C ARG A 42 -3.29 2.72 -16.14
N GLN A 43 -2.24 2.24 -16.81
CA GLN A 43 -2.24 0.90 -17.40
C GLN A 43 -2.29 -0.19 -16.33
N VAL A 44 -1.46 -0.09 -15.28
CA VAL A 44 -1.50 -1.00 -14.12
C VAL A 44 -2.90 -1.05 -13.52
N ASN A 45 -3.51 0.12 -13.27
CA ASN A 45 -4.85 0.19 -12.70
C ASN A 45 -5.90 -0.44 -13.63
N ARG A 46 -5.82 -0.18 -14.94
CA ARG A 46 -6.72 -0.79 -15.94
C ARG A 46 -6.64 -2.31 -15.93
N ILE A 47 -5.43 -2.89 -15.93
CA ILE A 47 -5.23 -4.34 -15.89
C ILE A 47 -5.82 -4.90 -14.58
N SER A 48 -5.50 -4.29 -13.43
CA SER A 48 -6.02 -4.72 -12.12
C SER A 48 -7.54 -4.74 -12.05
N VAL A 49 -8.19 -3.72 -12.59
CA VAL A 49 -9.67 -3.62 -12.61
C VAL A 49 -10.27 -4.61 -13.59
N THR A 50 -9.66 -4.78 -14.78
CA THR A 50 -10.16 -5.70 -15.80
C THR A 50 -10.07 -7.15 -15.36
N ASP A 51 -8.96 -7.52 -14.71
CA ASP A 51 -8.73 -8.89 -14.21
C ASP A 51 -9.42 -9.15 -12.86
N VAL A 52 -10.05 -8.13 -12.29
CA VAL A 52 -10.75 -8.21 -10.98
C VAL A 52 -9.84 -8.81 -9.91
N VAL A 53 -8.61 -8.32 -9.81
CA VAL A 53 -7.61 -8.82 -8.85
C VAL A 53 -8.09 -8.67 -7.42
N GLU A 54 -8.79 -7.57 -7.12
CA GLU A 54 -9.40 -7.26 -5.82
C GLU A 54 -10.74 -6.57 -6.03
N ILE A 55 -11.68 -6.86 -5.15
CA ILE A 55 -12.96 -6.16 -5.07
C ILE A 55 -12.99 -5.37 -3.77
N PRO A 56 -12.74 -4.05 -3.79
CA PRO A 56 -12.80 -3.24 -2.58
C PRO A 56 -14.26 -3.13 -2.11
N LEU A 57 -14.54 -3.68 -0.92
CA LEU A 57 -15.90 -3.67 -0.34
C LEU A 57 -16.11 -2.51 0.62
N VAL A 58 -15.08 -2.16 1.40
CA VAL A 58 -15.19 -1.17 2.47
C VAL A 58 -13.88 -0.39 2.59
N HIS A 59 -13.98 0.93 2.69
CA HIS A 59 -12.89 1.78 3.14
C HIS A 59 -12.91 1.80 4.67
N ARG A 60 -11.90 1.18 5.30
CA ARG A 60 -11.81 1.12 6.76
C ARG A 60 -11.21 2.41 7.30
N ASN A 61 -11.94 3.05 8.21
CA ASN A 61 -11.42 4.20 8.93
C ASN A 61 -10.36 3.77 9.94
N LEU A 62 -9.35 4.60 10.13
CA LEU A 62 -8.42 4.46 11.24
C LEU A 62 -9.11 4.96 12.51
N VAL A 63 -9.17 4.11 13.52
CA VAL A 63 -9.70 4.45 14.84
C VAL A 63 -8.59 4.29 15.85
N SER A 64 -8.25 5.37 16.54
CA SER A 64 -7.23 5.39 17.58
C SER A 64 -7.83 5.92 18.89
N ALA A 65 -7.31 5.46 20.01
CA ALA A 65 -7.66 5.96 21.32
C ALA A 65 -6.40 6.36 22.07
N ALA A 66 -6.43 7.53 22.69
CA ALA A 66 -5.35 8.03 23.51
C ALA A 66 -5.86 8.47 24.90
N ALA A 67 -5.03 8.33 25.92
CA ALA A 67 -5.37 8.84 27.24
C ALA A 67 -5.50 10.37 27.20
N LYS A 68 -6.46 10.93 27.94
CA LYS A 68 -6.65 12.39 28.02
C LYS A 68 -5.42 13.16 28.56
N SER A 69 -4.59 12.46 29.34
CA SER A 69 -3.33 13.00 29.85
C SER A 69 -2.18 12.95 28.85
N LEU A 70 -2.39 12.38 27.67
CA LEU A 70 -1.38 12.37 26.60
C LEU A 70 -1.60 13.56 25.68
N THR A 71 -0.59 14.42 25.57
CA THR A 71 -0.56 15.57 24.65
C THR A 71 0.49 15.37 23.57
N GLY A 72 0.34 16.06 22.44
CA GLY A 72 1.26 15.95 21.30
C GLY A 72 0.97 14.83 20.33
N TYR A 73 0.09 13.88 20.65
CA TYR A 73 -0.31 12.79 19.75
C TYR A 73 -1.03 13.33 18.50
N LYS A 74 -0.59 12.90 17.32
CA LYS A 74 -1.21 13.23 16.03
C LYS A 74 -1.41 11.95 15.22
N PRO A 75 -2.66 11.54 14.96
CA PRO A 75 -2.91 10.37 14.12
C PRO A 75 -2.38 10.61 12.69
N SER A 76 -1.78 9.58 12.11
CA SER A 76 -1.33 9.61 10.72
C SER A 76 -2.01 8.49 9.93
N THR A 77 -2.46 8.80 8.72
CA THR A 77 -3.01 7.81 7.79
C THR A 77 -1.93 7.09 6.96
N TRP A 78 -0.68 7.58 7.03
CA TRP A 78 0.44 7.13 6.20
C TRP A 78 1.56 6.45 6.98
N SER A 79 1.54 6.57 8.30
CA SER A 79 2.60 6.05 9.16
C SER A 79 2.02 5.29 10.35
N SER A 80 2.89 4.67 11.14
CA SER A 80 2.48 3.99 12.38
C SER A 80 1.91 4.96 13.41
N ASP A 81 1.11 4.45 14.35
CA ASP A 81 0.50 5.26 15.42
C ASP A 81 1.52 5.94 16.37
N VAL A 82 2.77 5.56 16.27
CA VAL A 82 3.88 6.07 17.09
C VAL A 82 4.87 6.95 16.33
N TRP A 83 4.51 7.41 15.13
CA TRP A 83 5.42 8.16 14.26
C TRP A 83 5.92 9.46 14.89
N ASP A 84 5.12 10.09 15.76
CA ASP A 84 5.38 11.36 16.45
C ASP A 84 5.66 11.18 17.93
N ILE A 85 6.08 9.98 18.37
CA ILE A 85 6.31 9.64 19.77
C ILE A 85 7.29 10.60 20.48
N GLY A 86 8.20 11.22 19.73
CA GLY A 86 9.12 12.23 20.23
C GLY A 86 8.44 13.50 20.75
N ASP A 87 7.23 13.80 20.29
CA ASP A 87 6.46 14.99 20.64
C ASP A 87 5.49 14.73 21.80
N TRP A 88 5.32 13.46 22.22
CA TRP A 88 4.38 13.10 23.26
C TRP A 88 4.82 13.61 24.63
N ARG A 89 3.87 14.15 25.36
CA ARG A 89 4.06 14.63 26.73
C ARG A 89 2.91 14.16 27.60
N ARG A 90 3.21 13.94 28.86
CA ARG A 90 2.19 13.68 29.86
C ARG A 90 1.77 15.01 30.49
N ALA A 91 0.48 15.32 30.39
CA ALA A 91 -0.10 16.46 31.09
C ALA A 91 -0.34 16.15 32.57
#